data_a955905aec072fcc8f9994c4723c61e3
#
_entry.id   a955905aec072fcc8f9994c4723c61e3
#
_cell.length_a   1.000
_cell.length_b   1.000
_cell.length_c   1.000
_cell.angle_alpha   90.00
_cell.angle_beta   90.00
_cell.angle_gamma   90.00
#
_symmetry.space_group_name_H-M   'P 1'
#
loop_
_entity.id
_entity.type
_entity.pdbx_description
1 polymer ?
#
loop_
_entity_poly.entity_id
_entity_poly.type
_entity_poly.pdbx_seq_one_letter_code
_entity_poly.pdbx_strand_id
1 'polypeptide(L)'
;MLGVTLEDVEEDGETFEDNAKLKARAACKEMNMPAIADDSGLCVDYLNGAPGIFSARFAGEHGNDEKNNDLLLEKLDGVPLEKRTAHYVCAICCTFPDGREIVVRGECSGVIGFERDGNEGFGYDPLFLVDGKAFGRYTAEEKDKISHRGNALRLLTKELEKII
;
A
#
# COMPACT_ATOMS: atom_id res chain seq x y z
N MET A 1 -3.76 -10.73 -17.18
CA MET A 1 -2.60 -10.86 -16.28
C MET A 1 -1.86 -12.14 -16.63
N LEU A 2 -0.63 -11.99 -17.04
CA LEU A 2 0.21 -13.15 -17.31
C LEU A 2 0.65 -13.70 -15.95
N GLY A 3 0.39 -14.97 -15.71
CA GLY A 3 0.60 -15.58 -14.40
C GLY A 3 2.06 -15.79 -14.03
N VAL A 4 2.81 -14.70 -13.87
CA VAL A 4 4.16 -14.76 -13.35
C VAL A 4 4.07 -14.67 -11.84
N THR A 5 4.54 -15.71 -11.18
CA THR A 5 4.62 -15.74 -9.73
C THR A 5 5.90 -15.03 -9.32
N LEU A 6 5.78 -13.90 -8.63
CA LEU A 6 6.92 -13.14 -8.12
C LEU A 6 7.27 -13.51 -6.68
N GLU A 7 6.96 -14.74 -6.27
CA GLU A 7 7.19 -15.24 -4.92
C GLU A 7 8.65 -15.20 -4.48
N ASP A 8 9.56 -15.31 -5.46
CA ASP A 8 10.99 -15.33 -5.18
C ASP A 8 11.64 -13.95 -5.16
N VAL A 9 10.84 -12.88 -5.34
CA VAL A 9 11.39 -11.52 -5.30
C VAL A 9 11.42 -11.05 -3.85
N GLU A 10 12.63 -10.86 -3.33
CA GLU A 10 12.79 -10.31 -1.99
C GLU A 10 12.50 -8.82 -1.99
N GLU A 11 11.58 -8.40 -1.14
CA GLU A 11 11.25 -6.99 -0.92
C GLU A 11 12.17 -6.45 0.18
N ASP A 12 13.47 -6.32 -0.16
CA ASP A 12 14.49 -5.87 0.77
C ASP A 12 14.86 -4.39 0.60
N GLY A 13 14.06 -3.64 -0.15
CA GLY A 13 14.23 -2.21 -0.31
C GLY A 13 13.91 -1.45 0.98
N GLU A 14 14.39 -0.22 1.05
CA GLU A 14 14.16 0.65 2.21
C GLU A 14 12.92 1.53 2.04
N THR A 15 12.37 1.61 0.84
CA THR A 15 11.18 2.43 0.52
C THR A 15 10.17 1.61 -0.27
N PHE A 16 8.93 2.12 -0.32
CA PHE A 16 7.90 1.53 -1.17
C PHE A 16 8.30 1.54 -2.65
N GLU A 17 8.93 2.63 -3.10
CA GLU A 17 9.41 2.77 -4.47
C GLU A 17 10.46 1.72 -4.79
N ASP A 18 11.40 1.48 -3.89
CA ASP A 18 12.44 0.46 -4.07
C ASP A 18 11.84 -0.92 -4.26
N ASN A 19 10.89 -1.29 -3.42
CA ASN A 19 10.24 -2.59 -3.49
C ASN A 19 9.40 -2.75 -4.77
N ALA A 20 8.69 -1.71 -5.18
CA ALA A 20 7.94 -1.71 -6.43
C ALA A 20 8.89 -1.90 -7.63
N LYS A 21 10.04 -1.22 -7.63
CA LYS A 21 11.06 -1.37 -8.69
C LYS A 21 11.62 -2.78 -8.74
N LEU A 22 11.96 -3.36 -7.59
CA LEU A 22 12.49 -4.73 -7.53
C LEU A 22 11.53 -5.71 -8.19
N LYS A 23 10.25 -5.62 -7.87
CA LYS A 23 9.22 -6.50 -8.43
C LYS A 23 9.00 -6.27 -9.91
N ALA A 24 8.88 -5.01 -10.34
CA ALA A 24 8.64 -4.67 -11.75
C ALA A 24 9.82 -5.09 -12.63
N ARG A 25 11.05 -4.83 -12.16
CA ARG A 25 12.27 -5.20 -12.90
C ARG A 25 12.40 -6.71 -13.05
N ALA A 26 12.10 -7.46 -12.00
CA ALA A 26 12.15 -8.92 -12.03
C ALA A 26 11.15 -9.48 -13.05
N ALA A 27 9.91 -8.99 -13.03
CA ALA A 27 8.88 -9.43 -13.98
C ALA A 27 9.23 -9.05 -15.42
N CYS A 28 9.71 -7.82 -15.64
CA CYS A 28 10.11 -7.34 -16.96
C CYS A 28 11.24 -8.18 -17.55
N LYS A 29 12.24 -8.49 -16.73
CA LYS A 29 13.39 -9.31 -17.15
C LYS A 29 12.97 -10.72 -17.52
N GLU A 30 12.12 -11.34 -16.70
CA GLU A 30 11.66 -12.70 -16.91
C GLU A 30 10.79 -12.83 -18.16
N MET A 31 9.90 -11.89 -18.37
CA MET A 31 8.91 -11.92 -19.46
C MET A 31 9.39 -11.23 -20.74
N ASN A 32 10.44 -10.41 -20.66
CA ASN A 32 10.88 -9.53 -21.73
C ASN A 32 9.74 -8.68 -22.30
N MET A 33 8.93 -8.14 -21.39
CA MET A 33 7.74 -7.31 -21.67
C MET A 33 7.66 -6.20 -20.65
N PRO A 34 6.94 -5.09 -20.94
CA PRO A 34 6.67 -4.10 -19.90
C PRO A 34 5.98 -4.75 -18.72
N ALA A 35 6.39 -4.37 -17.51
CA ALA A 35 5.83 -4.90 -16.28
C ALA A 35 5.46 -3.78 -15.31
N ILE A 36 4.37 -3.97 -14.60
CA ILE A 36 3.88 -3.05 -13.57
C ILE A 36 3.85 -3.81 -12.26
N ALA A 37 4.42 -3.22 -11.21
CA ALA A 37 4.32 -3.76 -9.86
C ALA A 37 4.10 -2.63 -8.87
N ASP A 38 3.50 -2.96 -7.75
CA ASP A 38 3.25 -1.99 -6.69
C ASP A 38 3.73 -2.49 -5.34
N ASP A 39 3.95 -1.56 -4.42
CA ASP A 39 4.17 -1.85 -3.02
C ASP A 39 3.36 -0.83 -2.22
N SER A 40 2.60 -1.31 -1.25
CA SER A 40 1.68 -0.49 -0.46
C SER A 40 1.84 -0.77 1.01
N GLY A 41 1.51 0.20 1.82
CA GLY A 41 1.52 0.01 3.26
C GLY A 41 0.92 1.19 4.01
N LEU A 42 0.81 1.00 5.31
CA LEU A 42 0.29 1.98 6.25
C LEU A 42 1.45 2.58 7.04
N CYS A 43 1.47 3.91 7.12
CA CYS A 43 2.45 4.63 7.92
C CYS A 43 1.72 5.38 9.03
N VAL A 44 2.02 5.06 10.29
CA VAL A 44 1.39 5.69 11.45
C VAL A 44 2.38 6.66 12.09
N ASP A 45 2.00 7.92 12.19
CA ASP A 45 2.91 8.98 12.64
C ASP A 45 3.41 8.75 14.07
N TYR A 46 2.53 8.34 14.97
CA TYR A 46 2.90 8.05 16.36
C TYR A 46 3.94 6.93 16.48
N LEU A 47 3.98 6.03 15.50
CA LEU A 47 4.92 4.91 15.44
C LEU A 47 6.12 5.20 14.53
N ASN A 48 6.41 6.47 14.28
CA ASN A 48 7.51 6.90 13.41
C ASN A 48 7.44 6.29 11.99
N GLY A 49 6.23 6.14 11.47
CA GLY A 49 5.99 5.61 10.14
C GLY A 49 5.79 4.11 10.06
N ALA A 50 5.91 3.40 11.20
CA ALA A 50 5.63 1.95 11.20
C ALA A 50 4.11 1.73 11.05
N PRO A 51 3.66 0.59 10.50
CA PRO A 51 4.46 -0.53 10.00
C PRO A 51 5.18 -0.27 8.65
N GLY A 52 4.80 0.74 7.88
CA GLY A 52 5.48 1.12 6.64
C GLY A 52 5.62 -0.03 5.65
N ILE A 53 6.82 -0.26 5.15
CA ILE A 53 7.09 -1.35 4.19
C ILE A 53 6.86 -2.75 4.79
N PHE A 54 6.74 -2.87 6.10
CA PHE A 54 6.48 -4.13 6.79
C PHE A 54 5.00 -4.36 7.08
N SER A 55 4.11 -3.56 6.47
CA SER A 55 2.67 -3.60 6.77
C SER A 55 2.04 -5.00 6.68
N ALA A 56 2.39 -5.79 5.67
CA ALA A 56 1.81 -7.12 5.48
C ALA A 56 2.30 -8.14 6.51
N ARG A 57 3.43 -7.88 7.16
CA ARG A 57 4.06 -8.80 8.13
C ARG A 57 4.37 -8.13 9.45
N PHE A 58 3.60 -7.12 9.83
CA PHE A 58 3.83 -6.33 11.04
C PHE A 58 3.87 -7.19 12.30
N ALA A 59 2.97 -8.16 12.41
CA ALA A 59 2.92 -9.10 13.54
C ALA A 59 3.85 -10.33 13.34
N GLY A 60 4.70 -10.32 12.33
CA GLY A 60 5.67 -11.36 12.04
C GLY A 60 5.22 -12.40 11.02
N GLU A 61 3.94 -12.51 10.76
CA GLU A 61 3.36 -13.47 9.82
C GLU A 61 2.78 -12.73 8.60
N HIS A 62 3.30 -13.03 7.42
CA HIS A 62 2.87 -12.37 6.19
C HIS A 62 1.40 -12.66 5.88
N GLY A 63 0.63 -11.61 5.62
CA GLY A 63 -0.75 -11.72 5.19
C GLY A 63 -1.76 -12.02 6.28
N ASN A 64 -1.37 -12.06 7.55
CA ASN A 64 -2.31 -12.24 8.65
C ASN A 64 -2.85 -10.90 9.12
N ASP A 65 -3.88 -10.40 8.42
CA ASP A 65 -4.47 -9.10 8.69
C ASP A 65 -4.99 -8.96 10.12
N GLU A 66 -5.58 -10.02 10.66
CA GLU A 66 -6.15 -10.00 12.00
C GLU A 66 -5.08 -9.74 13.06
N LYS A 67 -3.98 -10.47 13.00
CA LYS A 67 -2.85 -10.28 13.93
C LYS A 67 -2.18 -8.91 13.74
N ASN A 68 -2.07 -8.45 12.50
CA ASN A 68 -1.50 -7.14 12.19
C ASN A 68 -2.36 -6.02 12.80
N ASN A 69 -3.69 -6.12 12.67
CA ASN A 69 -4.62 -5.17 13.28
C ASN A 69 -4.55 -5.22 14.81
N ASP A 70 -4.49 -6.43 15.40
CA ASP A 70 -4.36 -6.59 16.85
C ASP A 70 -3.11 -5.90 17.38
N LEU A 71 -1.97 -6.10 16.70
CA LEU A 71 -0.71 -5.47 17.11
C LEU A 71 -0.77 -3.95 16.99
N LEU A 72 -1.38 -3.45 15.93
CA LEU A 72 -1.52 -2.00 15.73
C LEU A 72 -2.35 -1.38 16.87
N LEU A 73 -3.48 -2.00 17.23
CA LEU A 73 -4.32 -1.54 18.34
C LEU A 73 -3.56 -1.57 19.65
N GLU A 74 -2.78 -2.61 19.89
CA GLU A 74 -1.95 -2.75 21.09
C GLU A 74 -0.92 -1.62 21.20
N LYS A 75 -0.22 -1.33 20.11
CA LYS A 75 0.81 -0.29 20.09
C LYS A 75 0.23 1.12 20.23
N LEU A 76 -1.03 1.31 19.90
CA LEU A 76 -1.72 2.60 20.03
C LEU A 76 -2.62 2.67 21.26
N ASP A 77 -2.57 1.67 22.13
CA ASP A 77 -3.35 1.66 23.36
C ASP A 77 -3.02 2.88 24.21
N GLY A 78 -4.07 3.60 24.63
CA GLY A 78 -3.92 4.83 25.43
C GLY A 78 -3.55 6.08 24.63
N VAL A 79 -3.35 5.97 23.32
CA VAL A 79 -3.04 7.12 22.47
C VAL A 79 -4.32 7.81 22.04
N PRO A 80 -4.49 9.13 22.28
CA PRO A 80 -5.69 9.84 21.89
C PRO A 80 -5.81 9.94 20.37
N LEU A 81 -7.06 10.10 19.88
CA LEU A 81 -7.37 10.09 18.45
C LEU A 81 -6.54 11.10 17.65
N GLU A 82 -6.36 12.31 18.17
CA GLU A 82 -5.61 13.38 17.49
C GLU A 82 -4.12 13.05 17.29
N LYS A 83 -3.60 12.03 17.97
CA LYS A 83 -2.22 11.55 17.80
C LYS A 83 -2.14 10.25 16.99
N ARG A 84 -3.25 9.79 16.46
CA ARG A 84 -3.32 8.55 15.67
C ARG A 84 -3.34 8.80 14.16
N THR A 85 -2.83 9.95 13.74
CA THR A 85 -2.79 10.27 12.31
C THR A 85 -1.92 9.26 11.55
N ALA A 86 -2.35 8.94 10.36
CA ALA A 86 -1.69 7.93 9.53
C ALA A 86 -1.95 8.23 8.06
N HIS A 87 -1.18 7.58 7.20
CA HIS A 87 -1.46 7.61 5.78
C HIS A 87 -1.11 6.28 5.14
N TYR A 88 -1.93 5.87 4.18
CA TYR A 88 -1.61 4.77 3.30
C TYR A 88 -0.75 5.29 2.15
N VAL A 89 0.17 4.46 1.70
CA VAL A 89 1.04 4.73 0.56
C VAL A 89 0.90 3.61 -0.46
N CYS A 90 0.86 3.96 -1.74
CA CYS A 90 1.00 3.00 -2.83
C CYS A 90 2.05 3.54 -3.80
N ALA A 91 3.15 2.83 -3.95
CA ALA A 91 4.14 3.13 -4.97
C ALA A 91 3.95 2.15 -6.13
N ILE A 92 3.94 2.64 -7.36
CA ILE A 92 3.80 1.81 -8.55
C ILE A 92 5.00 2.08 -9.46
N CYS A 93 5.62 1.01 -9.93
CA CYS A 93 6.68 1.08 -10.93
C CYS A 93 6.25 0.36 -12.19
N CYS A 94 6.45 1.03 -13.34
CA CYS A 94 6.30 0.43 -14.67
C CYS A 94 7.68 0.39 -15.31
N THR A 95 8.18 -0.79 -15.62
CA THR A 95 9.51 -1.00 -16.21
C THR A 95 9.36 -1.56 -17.62
N PHE A 96 10.12 -1.00 -18.55
CA PHE A 96 10.14 -1.42 -19.97
C PHE A 96 11.41 -2.18 -20.28
N PRO A 97 11.37 -3.12 -21.27
CA PRO A 97 12.56 -3.89 -21.66
C PRO A 97 13.75 -3.04 -22.11
N ASP A 98 13.50 -1.82 -22.60
CA ASP A 98 14.57 -0.90 -23.04
C ASP A 98 15.22 -0.13 -21.88
N GLY A 99 14.81 -0.40 -20.64
CA GLY A 99 15.37 0.23 -19.45
C GLY A 99 14.62 1.46 -18.95
N ARG A 100 13.61 1.94 -19.68
CA ARG A 100 12.78 3.07 -19.20
C ARG A 100 11.95 2.61 -18.00
N GLU A 101 11.76 3.52 -17.06
CA GLU A 101 10.95 3.27 -15.88
C GLU A 101 10.08 4.47 -15.55
N ILE A 102 8.86 4.20 -15.08
CA ILE A 102 7.97 5.20 -14.51
C ILE A 102 7.71 4.78 -13.07
N VAL A 103 7.90 5.69 -12.13
CA VAL A 103 7.61 5.45 -10.72
C VAL A 103 6.68 6.54 -10.23
N VAL A 104 5.57 6.15 -9.62
CA VAL A 104 4.59 7.07 -9.05
C VAL A 104 4.26 6.67 -7.63
N ARG A 105 3.76 7.63 -6.85
CA ARG A 105 3.36 7.42 -5.46
C ARG A 105 2.02 8.08 -5.20
N GLY A 106 1.06 7.31 -4.72
CA GLY A 106 -0.24 7.80 -4.26
C GLY A 106 -0.32 7.66 -2.75
N GLU A 107 -1.02 8.57 -2.10
CA GLU A 107 -1.22 8.55 -0.65
C GLU A 107 -2.65 8.87 -0.31
N CYS A 108 -3.09 8.40 0.85
CA CYS A 108 -4.39 8.74 1.42
C CYS A 108 -4.22 8.92 2.93
N SER A 109 -4.52 10.11 3.42
CA SER A 109 -4.37 10.44 4.85
C SER A 109 -5.64 10.15 5.63
N GLY A 110 -5.47 9.73 6.87
CA GLY A 110 -6.57 9.43 7.77
C GLY A 110 -6.09 9.29 9.20
N VAL A 111 -6.88 8.62 10.02
CA VAL A 111 -6.53 8.34 11.43
C VAL A 111 -6.86 6.89 11.76
N ILE A 112 -6.17 6.34 12.75
CA ILE A 112 -6.43 4.98 13.21
C ILE A 112 -7.49 5.03 14.32
N GLY A 113 -8.57 4.28 14.14
CA GLY A 113 -9.64 4.18 15.12
C GLY A 113 -9.27 3.33 16.33
N PHE A 114 -10.20 3.21 17.27
CA PHE A 114 -10.00 2.46 18.52
C PHE A 114 -10.43 1.01 18.43
N GLU A 115 -11.23 0.68 17.43
CA GLU A 115 -11.77 -0.66 17.23
C GLU A 115 -12.01 -0.92 15.74
N ARG A 116 -12.15 -2.17 15.39
CA ARG A 116 -12.46 -2.56 14.00
C ARG A 116 -13.87 -2.08 13.63
N ASP A 117 -14.02 -1.59 12.40
CA ASP A 117 -15.30 -1.13 11.88
C ASP A 117 -15.42 -1.53 10.40
N GLY A 118 -16.44 -2.33 10.10
CA GLY A 118 -16.65 -2.86 8.76
C GLY A 118 -15.77 -4.06 8.44
N ASN A 119 -16.06 -4.69 7.33
CA ASN A 119 -15.33 -5.88 6.87
C ASN A 119 -15.07 -5.87 5.36
N GLU A 120 -15.25 -4.72 4.73
CA GLU A 120 -14.88 -4.52 3.33
C GLU A 120 -13.37 -4.27 3.23
N GLY A 121 -12.80 -4.54 2.06
CA GLY A 121 -11.39 -4.31 1.82
C GLY A 121 -10.48 -5.35 2.48
N PHE A 122 -9.27 -4.95 2.82
CA PHE A 122 -8.24 -5.82 3.36
C PHE A 122 -7.25 -5.02 4.22
N GLY A 123 -6.27 -5.72 4.81
CA GLY A 123 -5.23 -5.08 5.60
C GLY A 123 -5.78 -4.34 6.81
N TYR A 124 -5.43 -3.07 6.94
CA TYR A 124 -5.83 -2.22 8.07
C TYR A 124 -7.13 -1.45 7.84
N ASP A 125 -7.84 -1.73 6.75
CA ASP A 125 -9.07 -1.02 6.39
C ASP A 125 -10.10 -0.92 7.52
N PRO A 126 -10.30 -1.95 8.36
CA PRO A 126 -11.23 -1.80 9.49
C PRO A 126 -10.83 -0.74 10.52
N LEU A 127 -9.57 -0.35 10.56
CA LEU A 127 -9.05 0.63 11.53
C LEU A 127 -8.76 2.00 10.93
N PHE A 128 -8.69 2.12 9.62
CA PHE A 128 -8.30 3.36 8.95
C PHE A 128 -9.51 4.22 8.63
N LEU A 129 -9.61 5.38 9.30
CA LEU A 129 -10.73 6.29 9.17
C LEU A 129 -10.39 7.48 8.26
N VAL A 130 -11.27 7.74 7.31
CA VAL A 130 -11.24 8.95 6.50
C VAL A 130 -12.59 9.65 6.68
N ASP A 131 -12.55 10.90 7.08
CA ASP A 131 -13.77 11.68 7.39
C ASP A 131 -14.70 10.95 8.37
N GLY A 132 -14.10 10.29 9.37
CA GLY A 132 -14.84 9.60 10.43
C GLY A 132 -15.41 8.24 10.04
N LYS A 133 -15.17 7.76 8.82
CA LYS A 133 -15.68 6.49 8.33
C LYS A 133 -14.52 5.55 8.01
N ALA A 134 -14.55 4.34 8.56
CA ALA A 134 -13.50 3.34 8.30
C ALA A 134 -13.54 2.83 6.85
N PHE A 135 -12.37 2.59 6.27
CA PHE A 135 -12.29 1.98 4.94
C PHE A 135 -13.00 0.62 4.89
N GLY A 136 -13.08 -0.09 6.02
CA GLY A 136 -13.85 -1.32 6.12
C GLY A 136 -15.34 -1.17 5.84
N ARG A 137 -15.85 0.06 5.82
CA ARG A 137 -17.24 0.38 5.49
C ARG A 137 -17.41 1.00 4.10
N TYR A 138 -16.32 1.29 3.41
CA TYR A 138 -16.38 1.86 2.06
C TYR A 138 -16.67 0.76 1.05
N THR A 139 -17.48 1.06 0.03
CA THR A 139 -17.57 0.18 -1.14
C THR A 139 -16.27 0.31 -1.91
N ALA A 140 -15.97 -0.69 -2.75
CA ALA A 140 -14.78 -0.66 -3.60
C ALA A 140 -14.74 0.61 -4.46
N GLU A 141 -15.88 1.01 -5.01
CA GLU A 141 -16.00 2.22 -5.82
C GLU A 141 -15.73 3.50 -5.04
N GLU A 142 -16.30 3.63 -3.84
CA GLU A 142 -16.09 4.78 -2.97
C GLU A 142 -14.61 4.89 -2.56
N LYS A 143 -14.02 3.76 -2.16
CA LYS A 143 -12.63 3.69 -1.74
C LYS A 143 -11.67 4.08 -2.87
N ASP A 144 -11.93 3.58 -4.08
CA ASP A 144 -11.08 3.81 -5.24
C ASP A 144 -10.92 5.30 -5.58
N LYS A 145 -11.94 6.10 -5.31
CA LYS A 145 -11.92 7.54 -5.59
C LYS A 145 -10.91 8.30 -4.73
N ILE A 146 -10.61 7.81 -3.53
CA ILE A 146 -9.78 8.53 -2.55
C ILE A 146 -8.58 7.74 -2.06
N SER A 147 -8.51 6.44 -2.36
CA SER A 147 -7.47 5.59 -1.83
C SER A 147 -6.08 5.90 -2.42
N HIS A 148 -5.06 5.49 -1.67
CA HIS A 148 -3.67 5.56 -2.10
C HIS A 148 -3.45 4.87 -3.44
N ARG A 149 -4.02 3.67 -3.62
CA ARG A 149 -3.91 2.90 -4.88
C ARG A 149 -4.62 3.61 -6.03
N GLY A 150 -5.84 4.09 -5.81
CA GLY A 150 -6.57 4.86 -6.82
C GLY A 150 -5.80 6.11 -7.25
N ASN A 151 -5.23 6.83 -6.29
CA ASN A 151 -4.42 8.02 -6.57
C ASN A 151 -3.16 7.67 -7.36
N ALA A 152 -2.46 6.59 -6.99
CA ALA A 152 -1.27 6.13 -7.69
C ALA A 152 -1.59 5.71 -9.13
N LEU A 153 -2.68 4.98 -9.34
CA LEU A 153 -3.10 4.54 -10.67
C LEU A 153 -3.43 5.71 -11.58
N ARG A 154 -4.07 6.75 -11.05
CA ARG A 154 -4.37 7.97 -11.83
C ARG A 154 -3.09 8.69 -12.24
N LEU A 155 -2.10 8.75 -11.34
CA LEU A 155 -0.79 9.32 -11.66
C LEU A 155 -0.05 8.49 -12.71
N LEU A 156 -0.09 7.17 -12.59
CA LEU A 156 0.54 6.27 -13.56
C LEU A 156 -0.08 6.46 -14.96
N THR A 157 -1.40 6.56 -15.04
CA THR A 157 -2.11 6.79 -16.30
C THR A 157 -1.63 8.07 -16.97
N LYS A 158 -1.49 9.16 -16.21
CA LYS A 158 -1.00 10.44 -16.75
C LYS A 158 0.42 10.31 -17.29
N GLU A 159 1.29 9.62 -16.59
CA GLU A 159 2.68 9.42 -17.03
C GLU A 159 2.75 8.55 -18.28
N LEU A 160 1.93 7.50 -18.36
CA LEU A 160 1.86 6.65 -19.53
C LEU A 160 1.37 7.39 -20.77
N GLU A 161 0.40 8.30 -20.62
CA GLU A 161 -0.12 9.11 -21.71
C GLU A 161 0.95 9.98 -22.36
N LYS A 162 1.99 10.35 -21.61
CA LYS A 162 3.10 11.18 -22.13
C LYS A 162 4.04 10.44 -23.07
N ILE A 163 4.05 9.11 -23.00
CA ILE A 163 5.01 8.27 -23.75
C ILE A 163 4.36 7.34 -24.77
N ILE A 164 3.04 7.38 -24.88
CA ILE A 164 2.29 6.56 -25.85
C ILE A 164 1.97 7.36 -27.10
#